data_f0515103a89b112011109b8d68894803
#
_entry.id   f0515103a89b112011109b8d68894803
#
_cell.length_a   1.000
_cell.length_b   1.000
_cell.length_c   1.000
_cell.angle_alpha   90.00
_cell.angle_beta   90.00
_cell.angle_gamma   90.00
#
_symmetry.space_group_name_H-M   'P 1'
#
loop_
_entity.id
_entity.type
_entity.pdbx_description
1 polymer ?
#
loop_
_entity_poly.entity_id
_entity_poly.type
_entity_poly.pdbx_seq_one_letter_code
_entity_poly.pdbx_strand_id
1 'polypeptide(L)'
;NFRPGGLLSFLSEIVAWSLTSRNLACAGIILRAQLDNCMRLYASCIADNKSEFIDRFMEGKRIDKLKDDQGNKMSDYLLRTRLEEYDSRINEVYEKASGYVHLSNIAFKLSLHEINADSFEFAIGLPLKEDANEYLIEAAEAFLHYMKLLYFMLNSVVESKERAEKVVKR
;
A
#
# COMPACT_ATOMS: atom_id res chain seq x y z
N ASN A 1 -20.99 13.78 -1.64
CA ASN A 1 -20.24 13.81 -0.38
C ASN A 1 -19.36 12.56 -0.29
N PHE A 2 -18.15 12.68 -0.82
CA PHE A 2 -17.13 11.64 -0.63
C PHE A 2 -16.66 11.70 0.84
N ARG A 3 -16.86 10.62 1.59
CA ARG A 3 -16.30 10.45 2.93
C ARG A 3 -15.07 9.54 2.83
N PRO A 4 -13.85 10.10 2.77
CA PRO A 4 -12.63 9.28 2.65
C PRO A 4 -12.39 8.39 3.88
N GLY A 5 -13.12 8.62 4.99
CA GLY A 5 -12.94 7.89 6.23
C GLY A 5 -13.27 6.39 6.19
N GLY A 6 -14.16 5.95 5.30
CA GLY A 6 -14.64 4.56 5.36
C GLY A 6 -13.58 3.51 5.00
N LEU A 7 -12.86 3.67 3.88
CA LEU A 7 -11.82 2.72 3.46
C LEU A 7 -10.62 2.75 4.41
N LEU A 8 -10.20 3.94 4.83
CA LEU A 8 -9.08 4.12 5.74
C LEU A 8 -9.39 3.53 7.13
N SER A 9 -10.63 3.72 7.63
CA SER A 9 -11.09 3.11 8.87
C SER A 9 -11.07 1.60 8.77
N PHE A 10 -11.63 1.03 7.70
CA PHE A 10 -11.68 -0.41 7.47
C PHE A 10 -10.29 -1.06 7.42
N LEU A 11 -9.35 -0.48 6.66
CA LEU A 11 -7.98 -0.99 6.60
C LEU A 11 -7.27 -0.90 7.95
N SER A 12 -7.50 0.17 8.71
CA SER A 12 -6.94 0.33 10.05
C SER A 12 -7.47 -0.73 11.03
N GLU A 13 -8.75 -1.07 10.96
CA GLU A 13 -9.36 -2.12 11.79
C GLU A 13 -8.79 -3.50 11.46
N ILE A 14 -8.63 -3.82 10.16
CA ILE A 14 -8.05 -5.11 9.74
C ILE A 14 -6.58 -5.19 10.17
N VAL A 15 -5.80 -4.12 10.04
CA VAL A 15 -4.41 -4.12 10.51
C VAL A 15 -4.36 -4.29 12.03
N ALA A 16 -5.16 -3.55 12.78
CA ALA A 16 -5.21 -3.69 14.23
C ALA A 16 -5.56 -5.13 14.65
N TRP A 17 -6.53 -5.75 13.97
CA TRP A 17 -6.87 -7.16 14.19
C TRP A 17 -5.70 -8.09 13.83
N SER A 18 -5.04 -7.88 12.70
CA SER A 18 -3.89 -8.69 12.26
C SER A 18 -2.73 -8.61 13.25
N LEU A 19 -2.47 -7.44 13.82
CA LEU A 19 -1.44 -7.22 14.82
C LEU A 19 -1.79 -7.86 16.16
N THR A 20 -3.03 -7.71 16.63
CA THR A 20 -3.49 -8.31 17.90
C THR A 20 -3.55 -9.84 17.82
N SER A 21 -3.91 -10.39 16.67
CA SER A 21 -3.85 -11.84 16.41
C SER A 21 -2.45 -12.34 16.04
N ARG A 22 -1.45 -11.45 16.02
CA ARG A 22 -0.05 -11.75 15.66
C ARG A 22 0.11 -12.32 14.23
N ASN A 23 -0.81 -12.00 13.32
CA ASN A 23 -0.83 -12.50 11.96
C ASN A 23 -0.05 -11.57 11.02
N LEU A 24 1.28 -11.73 10.99
CA LEU A 24 2.17 -10.92 10.16
C LEU A 24 1.88 -11.07 8.66
N ALA A 25 1.50 -12.25 8.21
CA ALA A 25 1.17 -12.47 6.79
C ALA A 25 -0.01 -11.58 6.36
N CYS A 26 -1.07 -11.55 7.15
CA CYS A 26 -2.22 -10.69 6.91
C CYS A 26 -1.82 -9.21 6.98
N ALA A 27 -1.06 -8.80 8.00
CA ALA A 27 -0.58 -7.42 8.13
C ALA A 27 0.26 -6.98 6.91
N GLY A 28 1.14 -7.85 6.41
CA GLY A 28 1.95 -7.60 5.22
C GLY A 28 1.13 -7.46 3.93
N ILE A 29 0.11 -8.30 3.75
CA ILE A 29 -0.82 -8.20 2.61
C ILE A 29 -1.59 -6.87 2.64
N ILE A 30 -2.09 -6.47 3.81
CA ILE A 30 -2.80 -5.20 3.95
C ILE A 30 -1.87 -3.99 3.76
N LEU A 31 -0.63 -4.08 4.26
CA LEU A 31 0.39 -3.05 4.00
C LEU A 31 0.66 -2.92 2.50
N ARG A 32 0.76 -4.04 1.77
CA ARG A 32 0.93 -4.02 0.31
C ARG A 32 -0.26 -3.35 -0.40
N ALA A 33 -1.48 -3.63 0.02
CA ALA A 33 -2.67 -2.97 -0.51
C ALA A 33 -2.67 -1.46 -0.23
N GLN A 34 -2.18 -1.04 0.95
CA GLN A 34 -2.04 0.38 1.28
C GLN A 34 -1.00 1.10 0.42
N LEU A 35 0.13 0.45 0.13
CA LEU A 35 1.12 0.96 -0.82
C LEU A 35 0.53 1.14 -2.23
N ASP A 36 -0.27 0.17 -2.69
CA ASP A 36 -0.97 0.28 -3.97
C ASP A 36 -1.92 1.49 -3.99
N ASN A 37 -2.64 1.74 -2.91
CA ASN A 37 -3.49 2.93 -2.80
C ASN A 37 -2.68 4.23 -2.93
N CYS A 38 -1.52 4.32 -2.26
CA CYS A 38 -0.61 5.47 -2.39
C CYS A 38 -0.13 5.64 -3.84
N MET A 39 0.32 4.56 -4.48
CA MET A 39 0.78 4.60 -5.87
C MET A 39 -0.33 4.99 -6.84
N ARG A 40 -1.56 4.48 -6.67
CA ARG A 40 -2.72 4.82 -7.52
C ARG A 40 -3.13 6.28 -7.37
N LEU A 41 -3.15 6.79 -6.15
CA LEU A 41 -3.44 8.21 -5.91
C LEU A 41 -2.33 9.09 -6.53
N TYR A 42 -1.06 8.73 -6.33
CA TYR A 42 0.06 9.45 -6.94
C TYR A 42 -0.03 9.44 -8.47
N ALA A 43 -0.32 8.28 -9.07
CA ALA A 43 -0.52 8.15 -10.52
C ALA A 43 -1.61 9.11 -11.04
N SER A 44 -2.70 9.30 -10.30
CA SER A 44 -3.75 10.26 -10.68
C SER A 44 -3.26 11.72 -10.69
N CYS A 45 -2.28 12.04 -9.86
CA CYS A 45 -1.70 13.38 -9.79
C CYS A 45 -0.75 13.67 -10.96
N ILE A 46 0.02 12.67 -11.40
CA ILE A 46 1.05 12.82 -12.45
C ILE A 46 0.58 12.39 -13.84
N ALA A 47 -0.63 11.86 -13.98
CA ALA A 47 -1.17 11.44 -15.27
C ALA A 47 -1.22 12.62 -16.26
N ASP A 48 -0.73 12.40 -17.49
CA ASP A 48 -0.79 13.36 -18.58
C ASP A 48 -2.24 13.72 -18.90
N ASN A 49 -3.10 12.73 -19.03
CA ASN A 49 -4.53 12.90 -19.22
C ASN A 49 -5.30 12.40 -17.99
N LYS A 50 -5.64 13.34 -17.10
CA LYS A 50 -6.35 13.02 -15.83
C LYS A 50 -7.77 12.49 -16.05
N SER A 51 -8.47 12.96 -17.09
CA SER A 51 -9.82 12.48 -17.41
C SER A 51 -9.76 11.02 -17.86
N GLU A 52 -8.88 10.70 -18.80
CA GLU A 52 -8.68 9.32 -19.26
C GLU A 52 -8.24 8.39 -18.11
N PHE A 53 -7.40 8.89 -17.19
CA PHE A 53 -7.01 8.13 -16.02
C PHE A 53 -8.21 7.77 -15.15
N ILE A 54 -9.06 8.75 -14.84
CA ILE A 54 -10.26 8.55 -14.02
C ILE A 54 -11.22 7.57 -14.69
N ASP A 55 -11.50 7.76 -15.98
CA ASP A 55 -12.41 6.90 -16.74
C ASP A 55 -11.92 5.44 -16.72
N ARG A 56 -10.64 5.21 -17.02
CA ARG A 56 -10.04 3.87 -16.98
C ARG A 56 -10.04 3.26 -15.60
N PHE A 57 -9.74 4.05 -14.57
CA PHE A 57 -9.77 3.60 -13.19
C PHE A 57 -11.18 3.16 -12.76
N MET A 58 -12.19 3.96 -13.08
CA MET A 58 -13.60 3.66 -12.77
C MET A 58 -14.13 2.45 -13.54
N GLU A 59 -13.60 2.18 -14.74
CA GLU A 59 -13.92 0.99 -15.54
C GLU A 59 -13.14 -0.26 -15.08
N GLY A 60 -12.28 -0.17 -14.06
CA GLY A 60 -11.41 -1.28 -13.63
C GLY A 60 -10.33 -1.67 -14.63
N LYS A 61 -10.02 -0.79 -15.59
CA LYS A 61 -8.99 -1.03 -16.60
C LYS A 61 -7.58 -0.78 -16.05
N ARG A 62 -6.61 -1.43 -16.66
CA ARG A 62 -5.20 -1.28 -16.30
C ARG A 62 -4.71 0.13 -16.61
N ILE A 63 -4.10 0.78 -15.59
CA ILE A 63 -3.53 2.13 -15.70
C ILE A 63 -2.03 2.13 -16.02
N ASP A 64 -1.35 0.97 -15.95
CA ASP A 64 0.07 0.81 -16.22
C ASP A 64 0.48 1.11 -17.68
N LYS A 65 -0.51 1.25 -18.57
CA LYS A 65 -0.31 1.64 -19.97
C LYS A 65 -0.53 3.14 -20.22
N LEU A 66 -1.09 3.85 -19.25
CA LEU A 66 -1.22 5.28 -19.32
C LEU A 66 0.12 5.96 -19.11
N LYS A 67 0.23 7.16 -19.62
CA LYS A 67 1.45 7.97 -19.52
C LYS A 67 1.35 9.00 -18.41
N ASP A 68 2.48 9.28 -17.81
CA ASP A 68 2.67 10.42 -16.92
C ASP A 68 2.91 11.70 -17.73
N ASP A 69 3.04 12.82 -17.04
CA ASP A 69 3.33 14.16 -17.57
C ASP A 69 4.68 14.26 -18.34
N GLN A 70 5.54 13.26 -18.22
CA GLN A 70 6.82 13.16 -18.95
C GLN A 70 6.77 12.13 -20.09
N GLY A 71 5.61 11.55 -20.38
CA GLY A 71 5.41 10.56 -21.44
C GLY A 71 5.81 9.14 -21.10
N ASN A 72 6.18 8.83 -19.85
CA ASN A 72 6.54 7.48 -19.41
C ASN A 72 5.32 6.68 -19.01
N LYS A 73 5.37 5.35 -19.22
CA LYS A 73 4.29 4.45 -18.76
C LYS A 73 4.28 4.35 -17.24
N MET A 74 3.11 4.52 -16.62
CA MET A 74 2.93 4.48 -15.18
C MET A 74 2.90 3.05 -14.61
N SER A 75 4.03 2.32 -14.79
CA SER A 75 4.23 1.02 -14.15
C SER A 75 4.44 1.19 -12.63
N ASP A 76 4.19 0.11 -11.87
CA ASP A 76 4.45 0.11 -10.42
C ASP A 76 5.91 0.47 -10.10
N TYR A 77 6.85 0.05 -10.94
CA TYR A 77 8.26 0.42 -10.81
C TYR A 77 8.48 1.93 -10.95
N LEU A 78 7.92 2.56 -12.00
CA LEU A 78 8.04 4.00 -12.20
C LEU A 78 7.42 4.78 -11.01
N LEU A 79 6.22 4.37 -10.59
CA LEU A 79 5.51 5.05 -9.51
C LEU A 79 6.29 4.97 -8.20
N ARG A 80 6.86 3.81 -7.87
CA ARG A 80 7.72 3.64 -6.69
C ARG A 80 8.98 4.51 -6.78
N THR A 81 9.67 4.49 -7.92
CA THR A 81 10.90 5.26 -8.13
C THR A 81 10.65 6.76 -7.95
N ARG A 82 9.53 7.29 -8.43
CA ARG A 82 9.18 8.69 -8.24
C ARG A 82 8.74 9.00 -6.80
N LEU A 83 8.01 8.09 -6.16
CA LEU A 83 7.62 8.26 -4.76
C LEU A 83 8.83 8.17 -3.80
N GLU A 84 9.94 7.56 -4.23
CA GLU A 84 11.18 7.48 -3.45
C GLU A 84 11.77 8.87 -3.13
N GLU A 85 11.46 9.89 -3.95
CA GLU A 85 11.81 11.29 -3.65
C GLU A 85 11.12 11.82 -2.39
N TYR A 86 9.95 11.27 -2.05
CA TYR A 86 9.16 11.65 -0.87
C TYR A 86 9.33 10.68 0.31
N ASP A 87 9.63 9.42 0.02
CA ASP A 87 9.90 8.39 1.02
C ASP A 87 10.95 7.40 0.51
N SER A 88 12.19 7.55 0.94
CA SER A 88 13.32 6.70 0.54
C SER A 88 13.15 5.21 0.89
N ARG A 89 12.21 4.86 1.77
CA ARG A 89 11.96 3.47 2.21
C ARG A 89 10.92 2.74 1.37
N ILE A 90 10.22 3.44 0.46
CA ILE A 90 9.06 2.85 -0.23
C ILE A 90 9.41 1.57 -1.01
N ASN A 91 10.58 1.53 -1.64
CA ASN A 91 11.02 0.36 -2.39
C ASN A 91 11.28 -0.84 -1.48
N GLU A 92 11.96 -0.64 -0.35
CA GLU A 92 12.23 -1.70 0.63
C GLU A 92 10.93 -2.25 1.21
N VAL A 93 10.03 -1.37 1.66
CA VAL A 93 8.75 -1.77 2.25
C VAL A 93 7.86 -2.47 1.21
N TYR A 94 7.87 -2.00 -0.04
CA TYR A 94 7.14 -2.67 -1.13
C TYR A 94 7.64 -4.09 -1.36
N GLU A 95 8.95 -4.31 -1.44
CA GLU A 95 9.54 -5.64 -1.66
C GLU A 95 9.23 -6.58 -0.49
N LYS A 96 9.39 -6.11 0.75
CA LYS A 96 9.02 -6.87 1.95
C LYS A 96 7.53 -7.24 1.95
N ALA A 97 6.65 -6.26 1.72
CA ALA A 97 5.21 -6.48 1.72
C ALA A 97 4.75 -7.39 0.56
N SER A 98 5.35 -7.25 -0.62
CA SER A 98 5.10 -8.14 -1.77
C SER A 98 5.49 -9.58 -1.48
N GLY A 99 6.51 -9.78 -0.64
CA GLY A 99 6.93 -11.11 -0.21
C GLY A 99 5.82 -11.90 0.50
N TYR A 100 4.93 -11.26 1.22
CA TYR A 100 3.77 -11.92 1.85
C TYR A 100 2.67 -12.26 0.86
N VAL A 101 2.50 -11.46 -0.20
CA VAL A 101 1.53 -11.75 -1.27
C VAL A 101 1.97 -12.94 -2.12
N HIS A 102 3.27 -13.08 -2.37
CA HIS A 102 3.84 -14.07 -3.30
C HIS A 102 4.57 -15.23 -2.61
N LEU A 103 4.33 -15.45 -1.32
CA LEU A 103 4.96 -16.50 -0.53
C LEU A 103 6.49 -16.53 -0.71
N SER A 104 7.15 -15.41 -0.41
CA SER A 104 8.61 -15.33 -0.44
C SER A 104 9.28 -16.31 0.53
N ASN A 105 10.61 -16.46 0.41
CA ASN A 105 11.39 -17.27 1.34
C ASN A 105 11.14 -16.94 2.82
N ILE A 106 10.94 -15.66 3.14
CA ILE A 106 10.67 -15.21 4.52
C ILE A 106 9.26 -15.63 4.92
N ALA A 107 8.26 -15.34 4.09
CA ALA A 107 6.87 -15.73 4.34
C ALA A 107 6.73 -17.26 4.44
N PHE A 108 7.44 -18.01 3.59
CA PHE A 108 7.48 -19.46 3.65
C PHE A 108 8.09 -19.96 4.97
N LYS A 109 9.26 -19.43 5.38
CA LYS A 109 9.91 -19.83 6.64
C LYS A 109 9.04 -19.51 7.86
N LEU A 110 8.35 -18.37 7.87
CA LEU A 110 7.43 -17.99 8.94
C LEU A 110 6.17 -18.86 8.99
N SER A 111 5.86 -19.57 7.90
CA SER A 111 4.73 -20.51 7.81
C SER A 111 5.11 -21.94 8.17
N LEU A 112 6.40 -22.22 8.41
CA LEU A 112 6.87 -23.54 8.83
C LEU A 112 6.93 -23.62 10.35
N HIS A 113 6.26 -24.61 10.91
CA HIS A 113 6.31 -24.95 12.33
C HIS A 113 6.90 -26.34 12.49
N GLU A 114 7.98 -26.44 13.27
CA GLU A 114 8.56 -27.71 13.63
C GLU A 114 7.65 -28.41 14.65
N ILE A 115 7.20 -29.62 14.30
CA ILE A 115 6.40 -30.47 15.21
C ILE A 115 7.34 -31.38 15.99
N ASN A 116 8.33 -31.95 15.33
CA ASN A 116 9.40 -32.77 15.90
C ASN A 116 10.59 -32.83 14.93
N ALA A 117 11.69 -33.55 15.29
CA ALA A 117 12.91 -33.60 14.50
C ALA A 117 12.72 -34.02 13.02
N ASP A 118 11.64 -34.74 12.70
CA ASP A 118 11.40 -35.34 11.40
C ASP A 118 10.14 -34.82 10.71
N SER A 119 9.39 -33.87 11.32
CA SER A 119 8.12 -33.41 10.77
C SER A 119 7.91 -31.91 10.98
N PHE A 120 7.42 -31.25 9.91
CA PHE A 120 7.06 -29.84 9.91
C PHE A 120 5.58 -29.69 9.52
N GLU A 121 4.91 -28.74 10.16
CA GLU A 121 3.61 -28.26 9.74
C GLU A 121 3.77 -26.99 8.91
N PHE A 122 3.10 -26.94 7.78
CA PHE A 122 2.98 -25.73 6.98
C PHE A 122 1.61 -25.11 7.22
N ALA A 123 1.60 -23.91 7.82
CA ALA A 123 0.37 -23.21 8.10
C ALA A 123 0.49 -21.71 7.80
N ILE A 124 -0.42 -21.19 6.99
CA ILE A 124 -0.48 -19.77 6.65
C ILE A 124 -1.34 -19.03 7.68
N GLY A 125 -0.81 -17.92 8.19
CA GLY A 125 -1.58 -17.05 9.09
C GLY A 125 -1.63 -17.50 10.55
N LEU A 126 -0.76 -18.43 10.96
CA LEU A 126 -0.58 -18.71 12.38
C LEU A 126 0.03 -17.50 13.10
N PRO A 127 -0.28 -17.34 14.41
CA PRO A 127 0.33 -16.29 15.20
C PRO A 127 1.86 -16.45 15.27
N LEU A 128 2.58 -15.36 15.05
CA LEU A 128 4.02 -15.33 15.25
C LEU A 128 4.39 -15.65 16.69
N LYS A 129 5.55 -16.29 16.86
CA LYS A 129 6.17 -16.49 18.17
C LYS A 129 6.52 -15.14 18.82
N GLU A 130 6.62 -15.12 20.15
CA GLU A 130 6.87 -13.87 20.90
C GLU A 130 8.20 -13.20 20.58
N ASP A 131 9.22 -13.97 20.21
CA ASP A 131 10.53 -13.48 19.79
C ASP A 131 10.53 -12.73 18.44
N ALA A 132 9.44 -12.78 17.70
CA ALA A 132 9.26 -12.10 16.39
C ALA A 132 8.39 -10.82 16.48
N ASN A 133 8.21 -10.23 17.66
CA ASN A 133 7.43 -9.01 17.86
C ASN A 133 7.92 -7.82 17.04
N GLU A 134 9.23 -7.74 16.80
CA GLU A 134 9.82 -6.63 16.02
C GLU A 134 9.22 -6.52 14.61
N TYR A 135 8.92 -7.64 13.94
CA TYR A 135 8.29 -7.63 12.61
C TYR A 135 6.85 -7.08 12.63
N LEU A 136 6.11 -7.34 13.72
CA LEU A 136 4.77 -6.80 13.89
C LEU A 136 4.81 -5.29 14.13
N ILE A 137 5.76 -4.81 14.92
CA ILE A 137 5.98 -3.38 15.17
C ILE A 137 6.37 -2.68 13.88
N GLU A 138 7.35 -3.23 13.14
CA GLU A 138 7.77 -2.69 11.83
C GLU A 138 6.60 -2.59 10.85
N ALA A 139 5.78 -3.63 10.76
CA ALA A 139 4.60 -3.64 9.89
C ALA A 139 3.56 -2.58 10.32
N ALA A 140 3.34 -2.40 11.63
CA ALA A 140 2.45 -1.39 12.17
C ALA A 140 2.93 0.03 11.86
N GLU A 141 4.21 0.30 12.11
CA GLU A 141 4.82 1.60 11.85
C GLU A 141 4.79 1.95 10.36
N ALA A 142 5.12 0.99 9.49
CA ALA A 142 5.05 1.15 8.05
C ALA A 142 3.60 1.43 7.60
N PHE A 143 2.62 0.68 8.10
CA PHE A 143 1.22 0.92 7.76
C PHE A 143 0.77 2.32 8.16
N LEU A 144 1.06 2.75 9.39
CA LEU A 144 0.73 4.09 9.88
C LEU A 144 1.40 5.19 9.04
N HIS A 145 2.65 4.97 8.63
CA HIS A 145 3.37 5.90 7.76
C HIS A 145 2.66 6.07 6.41
N TYR A 146 2.30 4.97 5.74
CA TYR A 146 1.62 5.04 4.44
C TYR A 146 0.17 5.50 4.54
N MET A 147 -0.48 5.31 5.68
CA MET A 147 -1.77 5.96 5.96
C MET A 147 -1.63 7.48 6.01
N LYS A 148 -0.61 8.00 6.70
CA LYS A 148 -0.33 9.45 6.78
C LYS A 148 0.04 10.01 5.39
N LEU A 149 0.86 9.29 4.62
CA LEU A 149 1.24 9.68 3.26
C LEU A 149 0.00 9.77 2.36
N LEU A 150 -0.86 8.76 2.37
CA LEU A 150 -2.09 8.76 1.59
C LEU A 150 -3.00 9.94 1.98
N TYR A 151 -3.17 10.19 3.28
CA TYR A 151 -3.97 11.31 3.78
C TYR A 151 -3.41 12.66 3.35
N PHE A 152 -2.09 12.82 3.43
CA PHE A 152 -1.41 14.04 2.94
C PHE A 152 -1.65 14.27 1.46
N MET A 153 -1.50 13.23 0.63
CA MET A 153 -1.75 13.33 -0.81
C MET A 153 -3.22 13.66 -1.13
N LEU A 154 -4.17 13.04 -0.43
CA LEU A 154 -5.59 13.33 -0.59
C LEU A 154 -5.92 14.79 -0.28
N ASN A 155 -5.41 15.30 0.84
CA ASN A 155 -5.61 16.72 1.20
C ASN A 155 -5.01 17.66 0.15
N SER A 156 -3.81 17.35 -0.36
CA SER A 156 -3.16 18.15 -1.41
C SER A 156 -3.99 18.21 -2.69
N VAL A 157 -4.63 17.10 -3.08
CA VAL A 157 -5.53 17.05 -4.25
C VAL A 157 -6.78 17.91 -4.00
N VAL A 158 -7.40 17.81 -2.82
CA VAL A 158 -8.59 18.58 -2.47
C VAL A 158 -8.28 20.07 -2.46
N GLU A 159 -7.20 20.49 -1.79
CA GLU A 159 -6.79 21.91 -1.75
C GLU A 159 -6.47 22.46 -3.14
N SER A 160 -5.82 21.67 -3.99
CA SER A 160 -5.51 22.08 -5.36
C SER A 160 -6.78 22.34 -6.18
N LYS A 161 -7.81 21.47 -6.01
CA LYS A 161 -9.10 21.62 -6.65
C LYS A 161 -9.82 22.89 -6.17
N GLU A 162 -9.87 23.12 -4.85
CA GLU A 162 -10.51 24.32 -4.28
C GLU A 162 -9.84 25.62 -4.74
N ARG A 163 -8.51 25.62 -4.88
CA ARG A 163 -7.77 26.78 -5.43
C ARG A 163 -8.14 27.03 -6.89
N ALA A 164 -8.21 25.98 -7.71
CA ALA A 164 -8.58 26.10 -9.11
C ALA A 164 -10.01 26.66 -9.28
N GLU A 165 -10.97 26.18 -8.48
CA GLU A 165 -12.35 26.66 -8.50
C GLU A 165 -12.49 28.15 -8.10
N LYS A 166 -11.66 28.62 -7.15
CA LYS A 166 -11.64 30.03 -6.74
C LYS A 166 -11.09 30.96 -7.83
N VAL A 167 -10.15 30.46 -8.65
CA VAL A 167 -9.57 31.25 -9.77
C VAL A 167 -10.60 31.40 -10.91
N VAL A 168 -11.36 30.34 -11.23
CA VAL A 168 -12.36 30.33 -12.30
C VAL A 168 -13.57 31.25 -11.97
N LYS A 169 -13.87 31.46 -10.68
CA LYS A 169 -14.99 32.28 -10.22
C LYS A 169 -14.67 33.79 -10.12
N ARG A 170 -13.46 34.21 -10.44
CA ARG A 170 -13.03 35.61 -10.53
C ARG A 170 -12.99 36.09 -11.97
#